data_a7f6b706aae853c955ba845e81c549fa
#
_entry.id   a7f6b706aae853c955ba845e81c549fa
#
_cell.length_a   1.000
_cell.length_b   1.000
_cell.length_c   1.000
_cell.angle_alpha   90.00
_cell.angle_beta   90.00
_cell.angle_gamma   90.00
#
_symmetry.space_group_name_H-M   'P 1'
#
loop_
_entity.id
_entity.type
_entity.pdbx_description
1 polymer ?
#
loop_
_entity_poly.entity_id
_entity_poly.type
_entity_poly.pdbx_seq_one_letter_code
_entity_poly.pdbx_strand_id
1 'polypeptide(L)'
;MPASVPFPYTTYIDEDGEEYPQPLTFICQIRMEDVAPFDKEGLLPRKGMLYFFAAIDYFLGDSSPIEIPLHGPVGDMVRVIYVEDVPDDVQPYDLHWEDTGESIFRPAEEITFYEGVETSETHALLSIPYQDEVSDSYPRHIALLQVEEDDRWGLHFFDCGSLYLLIR
;
A
#
# COMPACT_ATOMS: atom_id res chain seq x y z
N MET A 1 11.41 -8.32 -0.71
CA MET A 1 12.04 -7.28 0.13
C MET A 1 13.33 -7.84 0.71
N PRO A 2 14.40 -7.05 0.94
CA PRO A 2 15.63 -7.56 1.55
C PRO A 2 15.37 -8.19 2.93
N ALA A 3 16.06 -9.29 3.24
CA ALA A 3 15.92 -9.99 4.52
C ALA A 3 16.33 -9.14 5.74
N SER A 4 17.12 -8.09 5.52
CA SER A 4 17.52 -7.12 6.55
C SER A 4 16.39 -6.15 6.95
N VAL A 5 15.33 -6.08 6.16
CA VAL A 5 14.16 -5.22 6.42
C VAL A 5 13.07 -6.10 7.01
N PRO A 6 12.68 -5.89 8.27
CA PRO A 6 11.63 -6.70 8.89
C PRO A 6 10.30 -6.49 8.19
N PHE A 7 9.50 -7.55 8.08
CA PHE A 7 8.13 -7.44 7.60
C PHE A 7 7.31 -6.61 8.60
N PRO A 8 6.48 -5.66 8.13
CA PRO A 8 5.72 -4.81 9.03
C PRO A 8 4.50 -5.52 9.62
N TYR A 9 4.28 -5.26 10.90
CA TYR A 9 3.13 -5.75 11.66
C TYR A 9 2.43 -4.58 12.33
N THR A 10 1.15 -4.77 12.60
CA THR A 10 0.36 -3.96 13.51
C THR A 10 -0.12 -4.84 14.68
N THR A 11 -0.80 -4.24 15.65
CA THR A 11 -1.39 -4.96 16.77
C THR A 11 -2.90 -5.07 16.55
N TYR A 12 -3.39 -6.29 16.59
CA TYR A 12 -4.81 -6.60 16.67
C TYR A 12 -5.18 -6.89 18.13
N ILE A 13 -6.30 -6.35 18.58
CA ILE A 13 -6.86 -6.60 19.91
C ILE A 13 -8.18 -7.35 19.71
N ASP A 14 -8.28 -8.55 20.26
CA ASP A 14 -9.47 -9.37 20.16
C ASP A 14 -10.61 -8.92 21.11
N GLU A 15 -11.74 -9.64 21.05
CA GLU A 15 -12.93 -9.35 21.89
C GLU A 15 -12.66 -9.52 23.38
N ASP A 16 -11.67 -10.33 23.76
CA ASP A 16 -11.24 -10.58 25.14
C ASP A 16 -10.20 -9.55 25.62
N GLY A 17 -9.72 -8.67 24.74
CA GLY A 17 -8.72 -7.64 25.02
C GLY A 17 -7.28 -8.14 24.95
N GLU A 18 -7.04 -9.31 24.37
CA GLU A 18 -5.69 -9.83 24.15
C GLU A 18 -5.07 -9.23 22.87
N GLU A 19 -3.77 -8.96 22.93
CA GLU A 19 -3.02 -8.34 21.83
C GLU A 19 -2.28 -9.39 20.99
N TYR A 20 -2.49 -9.33 19.68
CA TYR A 20 -1.83 -10.22 18.72
C TYR A 20 -1.11 -9.42 17.62
N PRO A 21 0.11 -9.83 17.23
CA PRO A 21 0.78 -9.25 16.07
C PRO A 21 0.08 -9.71 14.79
N GLN A 22 -0.36 -8.74 13.97
CA GLN A 22 -0.97 -9.01 12.67
C GLN A 22 -0.08 -8.46 11.57
N PRO A 23 0.32 -9.27 10.57
CA PRO A 23 1.08 -8.77 9.43
C PRO A 23 0.25 -7.77 8.64
N LEU A 24 0.87 -6.68 8.20
CA LEU A 24 0.24 -5.76 7.26
C LEU A 24 0.10 -6.43 5.90
N THR A 25 -0.98 -6.12 5.20
CA THR A 25 -1.17 -6.54 3.82
C THR A 25 -0.18 -5.83 2.91
N PHE A 26 0.57 -6.61 2.12
CA PHE A 26 1.44 -6.06 1.08
C PHE A 26 0.59 -5.61 -0.11
N ILE A 27 0.69 -4.33 -0.46
CA ILE A 27 -0.06 -3.74 -1.58
C ILE A 27 0.74 -3.89 -2.88
N CYS A 28 1.90 -3.26 -2.92
CA CYS A 28 2.79 -3.31 -4.09
C CYS A 28 4.22 -2.92 -3.73
N GLN A 29 5.11 -3.17 -4.68
CA GLN A 29 6.46 -2.62 -4.67
C GLN A 29 6.70 -1.88 -5.98
N ILE A 30 7.43 -0.77 -5.89
CA ILE A 30 7.68 0.11 -7.02
C ILE A 30 9.17 0.39 -7.12
N ARG A 31 9.75 0.04 -8.27
CA ARG A 31 11.15 0.38 -8.55
C ARG A 31 11.24 1.84 -8.96
N MET A 32 12.08 2.57 -8.28
CA MET A 32 12.20 4.02 -8.49
C MET A 32 12.78 4.37 -9.86
N GLU A 33 13.63 3.53 -10.42
CA GLU A 33 14.18 3.70 -11.78
C GLU A 33 13.08 3.68 -12.85
N ASP A 34 12.00 2.89 -12.63
CA ASP A 34 10.89 2.77 -13.59
C ASP A 34 9.98 4.01 -13.54
N VAL A 35 9.91 4.68 -12.39
CA VAL A 35 9.10 5.89 -12.17
C VAL A 35 9.88 7.17 -12.50
N ALA A 36 11.19 7.17 -12.32
CA ALA A 36 12.05 8.34 -12.49
C ALA A 36 11.86 9.12 -13.81
N PRO A 37 11.56 8.49 -14.98
CA PRO A 37 11.29 9.21 -16.22
C PRO A 37 10.02 10.06 -16.18
N PHE A 38 9.05 9.70 -15.34
CA PHE A 38 7.75 10.37 -15.23
C PHE A 38 7.74 11.43 -14.11
N ASP A 39 8.56 11.26 -13.06
CA ASP A 39 8.69 12.21 -11.96
C ASP A 39 9.57 13.41 -12.37
N LYS A 40 8.99 14.36 -13.08
CA LYS A 40 9.68 15.54 -13.61
C LYS A 40 10.12 16.51 -12.52
N GLU A 41 9.40 16.54 -11.41
CA GLU A 41 9.68 17.43 -10.29
C GLU A 41 10.72 16.85 -9.32
N GLY A 42 11.04 15.56 -9.43
CA GLY A 42 12.02 14.89 -8.60
C GLY A 42 11.56 14.74 -7.15
N LEU A 43 10.30 14.46 -6.94
CA LEU A 43 9.69 14.27 -5.63
C LEU A 43 10.11 12.95 -4.99
N LEU A 44 10.43 11.94 -5.81
CA LEU A 44 10.84 10.62 -5.37
C LEU A 44 12.35 10.37 -5.57
N PRO A 45 12.94 9.43 -4.84
CA PRO A 45 14.28 8.94 -5.13
C PRO A 45 14.38 8.43 -6.58
N ARG A 46 15.57 8.54 -7.19
CA ARG A 46 15.79 8.12 -8.59
C ARG A 46 16.18 6.65 -8.72
N LYS A 47 16.47 5.96 -7.61
CA LYS A 47 16.85 4.55 -7.56
C LYS A 47 16.25 3.88 -6.34
N GLY A 48 16.31 2.55 -6.32
CA GLY A 48 15.85 1.74 -5.19
C GLY A 48 14.41 1.30 -5.30
N MET A 49 13.83 0.90 -4.19
CA MET A 49 12.51 0.30 -4.14
C MET A 49 11.66 0.92 -3.04
N LEU A 50 10.42 1.25 -3.35
CA LEU A 50 9.37 1.51 -2.38
C LEU A 50 8.50 0.28 -2.21
N TYR A 51 8.18 -0.05 -0.96
CA TYR A 51 7.27 -1.11 -0.58
C TYR A 51 6.11 -0.50 0.20
N PHE A 52 4.89 -0.87 -0.17
CA PHE A 52 3.66 -0.33 0.40
C PHE A 52 2.88 -1.41 1.13
N PHE A 53 2.45 -1.09 2.35
CA PHE A 53 1.70 -1.98 3.21
C PHE A 53 0.59 -1.23 3.92
N ALA A 54 -0.55 -1.88 4.13
CA ALA A 54 -1.65 -1.35 4.92
C ALA A 54 -2.38 -2.48 5.68
N ALA A 55 -3.03 -2.12 6.78
CA ALA A 55 -3.89 -3.02 7.52
C ALA A 55 -5.26 -3.12 6.82
N ILE A 56 -5.30 -3.75 5.66
CA ILE A 56 -6.51 -3.98 4.87
C ILE A 56 -6.62 -5.45 4.50
N ASP A 57 -7.82 -5.95 4.44
CA ASP A 57 -8.14 -7.28 3.92
C ASP A 57 -8.84 -7.14 2.57
N TYR A 58 -8.06 -6.96 1.51
CA TYR A 58 -8.60 -6.85 0.16
C TYR A 58 -8.96 -8.19 -0.47
N PHE A 59 -8.59 -9.33 0.15
CA PHE A 59 -8.92 -10.65 -0.40
C PHE A 59 -10.39 -10.99 -0.26
N LEU A 60 -11.02 -10.53 0.81
CA LEU A 60 -12.41 -10.84 1.12
C LEU A 60 -13.38 -9.72 0.70
N GLY A 61 -12.87 -8.55 0.37
CA GLY A 61 -13.69 -7.36 0.15
C GLY A 61 -14.38 -6.88 1.43
N ASP A 62 -13.98 -7.44 2.56
CA ASP A 62 -14.47 -7.08 3.87
C ASP A 62 -13.51 -6.13 4.59
N SER A 63 -14.01 -5.48 5.59
CA SER A 63 -13.15 -4.75 6.50
C SER A 63 -12.16 -5.72 7.15
N SER A 64 -10.89 -5.35 7.15
CA SER A 64 -9.92 -5.94 8.04
C SER A 64 -10.51 -6.01 9.47
N PRO A 65 -10.18 -7.01 10.28
CA PRO A 65 -10.51 -6.98 11.71
C PRO A 65 -10.01 -5.71 12.40
N ILE A 66 -9.10 -4.98 11.77
CA ILE A 66 -8.66 -3.66 12.20
C ILE A 66 -9.46 -2.61 11.43
N GLU A 67 -10.29 -1.85 12.14
CA GLU A 67 -10.98 -0.70 11.57
C GLU A 67 -9.97 0.40 11.23
N ILE A 68 -9.74 0.63 9.95
CA ILE A 68 -8.97 1.77 9.49
C ILE A 68 -9.86 3.01 9.60
N PRO A 69 -9.46 4.06 10.33
CA PRO A 69 -10.21 5.29 10.35
C PRO A 69 -10.35 5.83 8.92
N LEU A 70 -11.56 6.20 8.53
CA LEU A 70 -11.83 6.81 7.23
C LEU A 70 -11.06 8.14 7.05
N HIS A 71 -10.64 8.77 8.14
CA HIS A 71 -9.92 10.04 8.12
C HIS A 71 -8.89 10.10 9.25
N GLY A 72 -7.73 10.68 8.96
CA GLY A 72 -6.72 10.99 9.97
C GLY A 72 -5.49 10.07 9.93
N PRO A 73 -4.55 10.28 10.86
CA PRO A 73 -3.34 9.50 10.93
C PRO A 73 -3.65 8.06 11.33
N VAL A 74 -3.19 7.13 10.54
CA VAL A 74 -3.44 5.68 10.70
C VAL A 74 -2.36 4.96 11.53
N GLY A 75 -1.38 5.70 12.06
CA GLY A 75 -0.36 5.15 12.97
C GLY A 75 0.39 3.97 12.36
N ASP A 76 0.30 2.82 13.05
CA ASP A 76 0.98 1.60 12.63
C ASP A 76 0.21 0.78 11.58
N MET A 77 -0.96 1.25 11.15
CA MET A 77 -1.79 0.56 10.15
C MET A 77 -1.30 0.75 8.71
N VAL A 78 -0.34 1.63 8.48
CA VAL A 78 0.26 1.87 7.16
C VAL A 78 1.77 1.95 7.29
N ARG A 79 2.48 1.34 6.35
CA ARG A 79 3.94 1.44 6.22
C ARG A 79 4.34 1.63 4.78
N VAL A 80 5.20 2.63 4.57
CA VAL A 80 5.95 2.78 3.32
C VAL A 80 7.42 2.62 3.66
N ILE A 81 8.07 1.66 3.02
CA ILE A 81 9.48 1.34 3.27
C ILE A 81 10.27 1.65 2.01
N TYR A 82 11.28 2.50 2.14
CA TYR A 82 12.22 2.76 1.05
C TYR A 82 13.54 2.03 1.30
N VAL A 83 14.01 1.34 0.27
CA VAL A 83 15.31 0.67 0.25
C VAL A 83 16.10 1.17 -0.94
N GLU A 84 17.19 1.91 -0.70
CA GLU A 84 18.00 2.50 -1.76
C GLU A 84 18.79 1.46 -2.55
N ASP A 85 19.48 0.57 -1.84
CA ASP A 85 20.31 -0.47 -2.43
C ASP A 85 19.65 -1.83 -2.18
N VAL A 86 18.92 -2.33 -3.18
CA VAL A 86 18.27 -3.63 -3.13
C VAL A 86 19.27 -4.70 -3.55
N PRO A 87 19.58 -5.68 -2.70
CA PRO A 87 20.48 -6.79 -3.08
C PRO A 87 19.92 -7.59 -4.26
N ASP A 88 20.82 -8.13 -5.08
CA ASP A 88 20.45 -8.97 -6.24
C ASP A 88 19.84 -10.32 -5.82
N ASP A 89 20.06 -10.75 -4.58
CA ASP A 89 19.65 -12.04 -4.04
C ASP A 89 18.40 -11.98 -3.15
N VAL A 90 17.55 -10.94 -3.34
CA VAL A 90 16.28 -10.85 -2.61
C VAL A 90 15.40 -12.06 -2.85
N GLN A 91 14.82 -12.58 -1.77
CA GLN A 91 13.87 -13.68 -1.83
C GLN A 91 12.47 -13.16 -1.49
N PRO A 92 11.41 -13.77 -2.06
CA PRO A 92 10.06 -13.52 -1.60
C PRO A 92 9.95 -13.84 -0.10
N TYR A 93 9.12 -13.08 0.61
CA TYR A 93 8.70 -13.48 1.94
C TYR A 93 7.82 -14.73 1.84
N ASP A 94 8.01 -15.64 2.77
CA ASP A 94 7.25 -16.89 2.88
C ASP A 94 6.47 -16.88 4.20
N LEU A 95 5.29 -16.26 4.17
CA LEU A 95 4.38 -16.16 5.31
C LEU A 95 3.08 -16.88 4.98
N HIS A 96 2.59 -17.62 5.94
CA HIS A 96 1.39 -18.43 5.83
C HIS A 96 0.47 -18.16 7.03
N TRP A 97 -0.83 -18.31 6.81
CA TRP A 97 -1.81 -18.32 7.88
C TRP A 97 -1.58 -19.56 8.75
N GLU A 98 -1.55 -19.39 10.08
CA GLU A 98 -1.27 -20.49 11.02
C GLU A 98 -2.36 -21.57 11.02
N ASP A 99 -3.61 -21.17 10.79
CA ASP A 99 -4.78 -22.04 10.83
C ASP A 99 -4.98 -22.85 9.54
N THR A 100 -4.73 -22.25 8.38
CA THR A 100 -4.95 -22.87 7.07
C THR A 100 -3.68 -23.38 6.40
N GLY A 101 -2.52 -22.81 6.74
CA GLY A 101 -1.26 -23.04 6.07
C GLY A 101 -1.19 -22.44 4.67
N GLU A 102 -2.15 -21.62 4.29
CA GLU A 102 -2.17 -20.94 2.99
C GLU A 102 -1.25 -19.69 3.03
N SER A 103 -0.66 -19.36 1.88
CA SER A 103 0.15 -18.15 1.75
C SER A 103 -0.71 -16.91 1.97
N ILE A 104 -0.19 -15.95 2.75
CA ILE A 104 -0.83 -14.64 2.90
C ILE A 104 -0.66 -13.77 1.65
N PHE A 105 0.17 -14.18 0.69
CA PHE A 105 0.42 -13.43 -0.54
C PHE A 105 -0.32 -14.03 -1.72
N ARG A 106 -0.89 -13.15 -2.53
CA ARG A 106 -1.36 -13.50 -3.87
C ARG A 106 -0.19 -13.57 -4.87
N PRO A 107 -0.36 -14.26 -6.00
CA PRO A 107 0.57 -14.17 -7.11
C PRO A 107 0.81 -12.71 -7.50
N ALA A 108 2.08 -12.35 -7.68
CA ALA A 108 2.44 -11.00 -8.09
C ALA A 108 2.06 -10.75 -9.56
N GLU A 109 1.58 -9.54 -9.83
CA GLU A 109 1.36 -9.04 -11.17
C GLU A 109 2.29 -7.87 -11.46
N GLU A 110 2.67 -7.70 -12.72
CA GLU A 110 3.55 -6.64 -13.16
C GLU A 110 2.78 -5.33 -13.34
N ILE A 111 3.33 -4.25 -12.79
CA ILE A 111 2.81 -2.90 -12.94
C ILE A 111 3.53 -2.18 -14.08
N THR A 112 2.79 -1.61 -15.01
CA THR A 112 3.31 -0.77 -16.09
C THR A 112 2.96 0.69 -15.82
N PHE A 113 3.97 1.57 -15.89
CA PHE A 113 3.79 3.01 -15.70
C PHE A 113 3.63 3.73 -17.04
N TYR A 114 2.79 4.75 -17.04
CA TYR A 114 2.64 5.71 -18.13
C TYR A 114 2.39 7.10 -17.56
N GLU A 115 2.65 8.13 -18.37
CA GLU A 115 2.35 9.50 -17.97
C GLU A 115 0.83 9.67 -17.85
N GLY A 116 0.38 9.99 -16.64
CA GLY A 116 -1.02 10.19 -16.31
C GLY A 116 -1.42 11.67 -16.35
N VAL A 117 -2.61 11.93 -15.85
CA VAL A 117 -3.13 13.27 -15.59
C VAL A 117 -2.98 13.58 -14.10
N GLU A 118 -3.03 14.86 -13.75
CA GLU A 118 -2.86 15.33 -12.37
C GLU A 118 -3.88 14.71 -11.40
N THR A 119 -5.10 14.51 -11.88
CA THR A 119 -6.18 13.84 -11.14
C THR A 119 -6.63 12.61 -11.93
N SER A 120 -6.69 11.46 -11.29
CA SER A 120 -7.01 10.19 -11.95
C SER A 120 -8.00 9.40 -11.10
N GLU A 121 -8.98 8.76 -11.76
CA GLU A 121 -9.90 7.78 -11.16
C GLU A 121 -9.35 6.34 -11.28
N THR A 122 -8.05 6.19 -11.41
CA THR A 122 -7.36 4.89 -11.52
C THR A 122 -6.20 4.83 -10.55
N HIS A 123 -5.51 3.68 -10.47
CA HIS A 123 -4.27 3.58 -9.69
C HIS A 123 -3.28 4.65 -10.15
N ALA A 124 -2.69 5.37 -9.22
CA ALA A 124 -1.79 6.47 -9.54
C ALA A 124 -0.69 6.66 -8.49
N LEU A 125 0.42 7.24 -8.95
CA LEU A 125 1.49 7.77 -8.10
C LEU A 125 1.57 9.28 -8.27
N LEU A 126 1.86 9.98 -7.17
CA LEU A 126 2.05 11.43 -7.15
C LEU A 126 0.85 12.19 -7.75
N SER A 127 -0.36 11.71 -7.49
CA SER A 127 -1.60 12.31 -7.97
C SER A 127 -2.24 13.25 -6.94
N ILE A 128 -3.10 14.14 -7.41
CA ILE A 128 -4.06 14.82 -6.55
C ILE A 128 -5.25 13.86 -6.36
N PRO A 129 -5.69 13.60 -5.12
CA PRO A 129 -6.88 12.79 -4.90
C PRO A 129 -8.07 13.36 -5.68
N TYR A 130 -8.74 12.52 -6.47
CA TYR A 130 -9.88 12.97 -7.28
C TYR A 130 -11.17 13.13 -6.47
N GLN A 131 -11.25 12.48 -5.30
CA GLN A 131 -12.39 12.62 -4.40
C GLN A 131 -12.31 13.97 -3.67
N ASP A 132 -13.31 14.83 -3.88
CA ASP A 132 -13.37 16.18 -3.30
C ASP A 132 -13.25 16.16 -1.78
N GLU A 133 -13.85 15.16 -1.12
CA GLU A 133 -13.80 15.00 0.33
C GLU A 133 -12.36 14.82 0.85
N VAL A 134 -11.53 14.08 0.13
CA VAL A 134 -10.12 13.86 0.47
C VAL A 134 -9.31 15.10 0.17
N SER A 135 -9.45 15.69 -1.01
CA SER A 135 -8.70 16.87 -1.43
C SER A 135 -9.04 18.10 -0.58
N ASP A 136 -10.29 18.27 -0.17
CA ASP A 136 -10.73 19.36 0.73
C ASP A 136 -10.21 19.17 2.16
N SER A 137 -10.19 17.94 2.65
CA SER A 137 -9.67 17.63 3.99
C SER A 137 -8.13 17.75 4.07
N TYR A 138 -7.46 17.50 2.96
CA TYR A 138 -5.99 17.48 2.86
C TYR A 138 -5.44 18.37 1.72
N PRO A 139 -5.77 19.67 1.67
CA PRO A 139 -5.55 20.53 0.49
C PRO A 139 -4.08 20.79 0.12
N ARG A 140 -3.13 20.30 0.92
CA ARG A 140 -1.69 20.44 0.68
C ARG A 140 -0.97 19.10 0.61
N HIS A 141 -1.73 18.04 0.42
CA HIS A 141 -1.19 16.71 0.29
C HIS A 141 -1.39 16.21 -1.15
N ILE A 142 -0.48 15.37 -1.57
CA ILE A 142 -0.61 14.57 -2.78
C ILE A 142 -0.69 13.09 -2.38
N ALA A 143 -1.32 12.29 -3.20
CA ALA A 143 -1.30 10.86 -3.04
C ALA A 143 0.05 10.33 -3.53
N LEU A 144 0.92 9.93 -2.59
CA LEU A 144 2.11 9.16 -2.94
C LEU A 144 1.71 7.89 -3.70
N LEU A 145 0.66 7.23 -3.21
CA LEU A 145 0.03 6.10 -3.87
C LEU A 145 -1.48 6.24 -3.73
N GLN A 146 -2.18 6.07 -4.83
CA GLN A 146 -3.61 5.89 -4.93
C GLN A 146 -3.88 4.50 -5.49
N VAL A 147 -4.70 3.71 -4.82
CA VAL A 147 -5.13 2.39 -5.27
C VAL A 147 -6.65 2.37 -5.29
N GLU A 148 -7.20 2.06 -6.44
CA GLU A 148 -8.64 1.92 -6.64
C GLU A 148 -9.06 0.45 -6.51
N GLU A 149 -10.34 0.26 -6.27
CA GLU A 149 -10.96 -1.05 -6.39
C GLU A 149 -10.74 -1.62 -7.79
N ASP A 150 -10.35 -2.90 -7.88
CA ASP A 150 -10.15 -3.58 -9.16
C ASP A 150 -10.46 -5.08 -9.03
N ASP A 151 -11.57 -5.49 -9.61
CA ASP A 151 -12.03 -6.89 -9.62
C ASP A 151 -11.00 -7.87 -10.20
N ARG A 152 -10.18 -7.44 -11.16
CA ARG A 152 -9.15 -8.28 -11.79
C ARG A 152 -8.10 -8.73 -10.77
N TRP A 153 -7.83 -7.87 -9.80
CA TRP A 153 -6.85 -8.13 -8.73
C TRP A 153 -7.52 -8.57 -7.43
N GLY A 154 -8.86 -8.60 -7.39
CA GLY A 154 -9.62 -8.84 -6.17
C GLY A 154 -9.36 -7.78 -5.12
N LEU A 155 -9.10 -6.54 -5.54
CA LEU A 155 -8.99 -5.39 -4.67
C LEU A 155 -10.39 -4.84 -4.41
N HIS A 156 -10.84 -4.96 -3.19
CA HIS A 156 -12.13 -4.44 -2.75
C HIS A 156 -11.91 -3.61 -1.48
N PHE A 157 -12.27 -2.34 -1.54
CA PHE A 157 -12.20 -1.42 -0.41
C PHE A 157 -13.62 -1.00 -0.02
N PHE A 158 -14.27 -1.80 0.84
CA PHE A 158 -15.67 -1.63 1.23
C PHE A 158 -16.63 -1.77 0.04
N ASP A 159 -17.17 -0.69 -0.47
CA ASP A 159 -18.06 -0.62 -1.62
C ASP A 159 -17.62 0.57 -2.49
N CYS A 160 -16.89 0.29 -3.55
CA CYS A 160 -16.30 1.29 -4.44
C CYS A 160 -15.33 2.26 -3.75
N GLY A 161 -14.50 1.75 -2.84
CA GLY A 161 -13.54 2.56 -2.08
C GLY A 161 -12.22 2.78 -2.80
N SER A 162 -11.45 3.72 -2.27
CA SER A 162 -10.09 4.03 -2.71
C SER A 162 -9.15 4.13 -1.52
N LEU A 163 -7.94 3.63 -1.68
CA LEU A 163 -6.86 3.79 -0.69
C LEU A 163 -5.92 4.91 -1.13
N TYR A 164 -5.75 5.92 -0.28
CA TYR A 164 -4.80 7.01 -0.48
C TYR A 164 -3.71 6.98 0.58
N LEU A 165 -2.46 6.90 0.17
CA LEU A 165 -1.31 7.15 1.03
C LEU A 165 -0.82 8.57 0.74
N LEU A 166 -1.21 9.50 1.61
CA LEU A 166 -0.96 10.93 1.43
C LEU A 166 0.40 11.35 1.99
N ILE A 167 1.09 12.20 1.25
CA ILE A 167 2.30 12.90 1.69
C ILE A 167 2.12 14.41 1.53
N ARG A 168 3.00 15.17 2.22
CA ARG A 168 2.97 16.64 2.21
C ARG A 168 4.27 17.20 1.67
#